data_0af4430f8ffdd7db0e2e65e1263cf41e
#
_entry.id   0af4430f8ffdd7db0e2e65e1263cf41e
#
_cell.length_a   1.000
_cell.length_b   1.000
_cell.length_c   1.000
_cell.angle_alpha   90.00
_cell.angle_beta   90.00
_cell.angle_gamma   90.00
#
_symmetry.space_group_name_H-M   'P 1'
#
loop_
_entity.id
_entity.type
_entity.pdbx_description
1 polymer ?
#
loop_
_entity_poly.entity_id
_entity_poly.type
_entity_poly.pdbx_seq_one_letter_code
_entity_poly.pdbx_strand_id
1 'polypeptide(L)'
;LAALRKAVKKADKVYLATDPDREGEAISWHLYHALKLENKKCSRITFNEITKSAVKDSIKHAREIDMDLVDAQQARRVLDRIVGYQISPILWAKIKRGLSAGRVQSVALRLICDREEEINLFIPQEYWTLTALLDVKGSRKPLEAKFAGNQDGKVEIHSREEMDELLEHLKGKEFQVDGVKVSERLKKNPLPFTTSTL
;
A
#
# COMPACT_ATOMS: atom_id res chain seq x y z
N LEU A 1 -20.81 -29.30 -1.57
CA LEU A 1 -20.09 -30.55 -1.23
C LEU A 1 -20.62 -31.77 -1.97
N ALA A 2 -21.95 -31.97 -2.10
CA ALA A 2 -22.52 -33.16 -2.77
C ALA A 2 -22.09 -33.28 -4.23
N ALA A 3 -22.12 -32.18 -5.00
CA ALA A 3 -21.67 -32.15 -6.39
C ALA A 3 -20.16 -32.45 -6.51
N LEU A 4 -19.34 -31.87 -5.64
CA LEU A 4 -17.89 -32.15 -5.59
C LEU A 4 -17.60 -33.62 -5.27
N ARG A 5 -18.30 -34.21 -4.28
CA ARG A 5 -18.16 -35.63 -3.95
C ARG A 5 -18.50 -36.53 -5.15
N LYS A 6 -19.54 -36.19 -5.93
CA LYS A 6 -19.90 -36.93 -7.13
C LYS A 6 -18.83 -36.82 -8.22
N ALA A 7 -18.23 -35.65 -8.40
CA ALA A 7 -17.14 -35.43 -9.34
C ALA A 7 -15.86 -36.19 -8.92
N VAL A 8 -15.48 -36.11 -7.65
CA VAL A 8 -14.30 -36.80 -7.09
C VAL A 8 -14.37 -38.32 -7.26
N LYS A 9 -15.58 -38.92 -7.11
CA LYS A 9 -15.75 -40.37 -7.34
C LYS A 9 -15.38 -40.80 -8.74
N LYS A 10 -15.60 -39.94 -9.75
CA LYS A 10 -15.32 -40.20 -11.15
C LYS A 10 -13.91 -39.84 -11.60
N ALA A 11 -13.18 -39.06 -10.81
CA ALA A 11 -11.86 -38.57 -11.13
C ALA A 11 -10.76 -39.55 -10.72
N ASP A 12 -9.73 -39.71 -11.55
CA ASP A 12 -8.54 -40.52 -11.24
C ASP A 12 -7.57 -39.75 -10.33
N LYS A 13 -7.51 -38.43 -10.46
CA LYS A 13 -6.67 -37.53 -9.69
C LYS A 13 -7.40 -36.24 -9.36
N VAL A 14 -7.13 -35.68 -8.20
CA VAL A 14 -7.70 -34.41 -7.73
C VAL A 14 -6.57 -33.40 -7.51
N TYR A 15 -6.73 -32.21 -8.08
CA TYR A 15 -5.84 -31.10 -7.82
C TYR A 15 -6.57 -30.05 -6.99
N LEU A 16 -5.95 -29.64 -5.89
CA LEU A 16 -6.41 -28.55 -5.03
C LEU A 16 -5.74 -27.26 -5.51
N ALA A 17 -6.50 -26.38 -6.16
CA ALA A 17 -6.00 -25.21 -6.90
C ALA A 17 -6.54 -23.89 -6.32
N THR A 18 -6.56 -23.78 -4.99
CA THR A 18 -6.92 -22.54 -4.29
C THR A 18 -5.75 -21.55 -4.30
N ASP A 19 -5.98 -20.31 -3.85
CA ASP A 19 -4.98 -19.24 -3.87
C ASP A 19 -3.67 -19.62 -3.17
N PRO A 20 -2.53 -19.05 -3.58
CA PRO A 20 -1.19 -19.38 -3.05
C PRO A 20 -0.91 -18.69 -1.72
N ASP A 21 -1.89 -18.60 -0.83
CA ASP A 21 -1.78 -18.00 0.49
C ASP A 21 -2.25 -18.97 1.59
N ARG A 22 -2.13 -18.58 2.85
CA ARG A 22 -2.55 -19.41 4.00
C ARG A 22 -4.06 -19.69 4.03
N GLU A 23 -4.88 -18.77 3.53
CA GLU A 23 -6.34 -18.96 3.47
C GLU A 23 -6.68 -20.02 2.41
N GLY A 24 -6.04 -19.94 1.23
CA GLY A 24 -6.17 -20.95 0.19
C GLY A 24 -5.62 -22.30 0.61
N GLU A 25 -4.53 -22.36 1.38
CA GLU A 25 -3.99 -23.60 1.91
C GLU A 25 -4.95 -24.28 2.91
N ALA A 26 -5.55 -23.49 3.82
CA ALA A 26 -6.56 -23.97 4.75
C ALA A 26 -7.83 -24.45 4.02
N ILE A 27 -8.27 -23.76 2.97
CA ILE A 27 -9.41 -24.23 2.14
C ILE A 27 -9.08 -25.57 1.50
N SER A 28 -7.88 -25.73 0.94
CA SER A 28 -7.41 -27.00 0.37
C SER A 28 -7.43 -28.12 1.41
N TRP A 29 -6.93 -27.84 2.61
CA TRP A 29 -6.94 -28.79 3.72
C TRP A 29 -8.37 -29.21 4.14
N HIS A 30 -9.28 -28.23 4.27
CA HIS A 30 -10.68 -28.51 4.58
C HIS A 30 -11.36 -29.34 3.48
N LEU A 31 -11.08 -29.05 2.19
CA LEU A 31 -11.61 -29.83 1.08
C LEU A 31 -11.05 -31.24 1.07
N TYR A 32 -9.77 -31.41 1.37
CA TYR A 32 -9.13 -32.72 1.47
C TYR A 32 -9.87 -33.64 2.46
N HIS A 33 -10.14 -33.14 3.66
CA HIS A 33 -10.88 -33.90 4.68
C HIS A 33 -12.37 -34.03 4.38
N ALA A 34 -13.05 -32.95 3.96
CA ALA A 34 -14.49 -32.98 3.68
C ALA A 34 -14.86 -33.91 2.51
N LEU A 35 -13.97 -34.06 1.54
CA LEU A 35 -14.16 -34.94 0.39
C LEU A 35 -13.55 -36.32 0.58
N LYS A 36 -12.88 -36.59 1.72
CA LYS A 36 -12.23 -37.86 2.07
C LYS A 36 -11.23 -38.31 0.99
N LEU A 37 -10.22 -37.43 0.73
CA LEU A 37 -9.24 -37.65 -0.34
C LEU A 37 -8.06 -38.50 0.08
N GLU A 38 -8.05 -39.09 1.29
CA GLU A 38 -6.97 -39.90 1.84
C GLU A 38 -6.62 -41.11 0.92
N ASN A 39 -7.65 -41.65 0.26
CA ASN A 39 -7.50 -42.82 -0.63
C ASN A 39 -7.47 -42.45 -2.11
N LYS A 40 -7.31 -41.17 -2.46
CA LYS A 40 -7.24 -40.67 -3.84
C LYS A 40 -5.90 -40.01 -4.11
N LYS A 41 -5.42 -40.12 -5.34
CA LYS A 41 -4.27 -39.33 -5.78
C LYS A 41 -4.66 -37.84 -5.76
N CYS A 42 -4.18 -37.13 -4.75
CA CYS A 42 -4.45 -35.73 -4.53
C CYS A 42 -3.12 -34.94 -4.52
N SER A 43 -3.11 -33.75 -5.08
CA SER A 43 -1.97 -32.87 -5.04
C SER A 43 -2.40 -31.41 -4.99
N ARG A 44 -1.65 -30.59 -4.28
CA ARG A 44 -1.78 -29.14 -4.22
C ARG A 44 -1.06 -28.50 -5.40
N ILE A 45 -1.71 -27.59 -6.11
CA ILE A 45 -1.10 -26.75 -7.15
C ILE A 45 -1.38 -25.29 -6.84
N THR A 46 -0.42 -24.42 -7.12
CA THR A 46 -0.52 -22.98 -6.92
C THR A 46 -0.05 -22.24 -8.16
N PHE A 47 -0.73 -21.15 -8.50
CA PHE A 47 -0.36 -20.26 -9.59
C PHE A 47 -0.84 -18.83 -9.25
N ASN A 48 -0.12 -17.83 -9.73
CA ASN A 48 -0.40 -16.42 -9.48
C ASN A 48 -1.23 -15.77 -10.60
N GLU A 49 -1.45 -16.49 -11.71
CA GLU A 49 -2.22 -16.02 -12.85
C GLU A 49 -2.96 -17.19 -13.52
N ILE A 50 -4.10 -16.91 -14.12
CA ILE A 50 -4.93 -17.92 -14.81
C ILE A 50 -4.59 -17.91 -16.31
N THR A 51 -3.34 -18.28 -16.64
CA THR A 51 -2.90 -18.50 -18.02
C THR A 51 -2.67 -19.97 -18.27
N LYS A 52 -2.77 -20.37 -19.57
CA LYS A 52 -2.56 -21.78 -19.97
C LYS A 52 -1.17 -22.27 -19.62
N SER A 53 -0.15 -21.41 -19.69
CA SER A 53 1.24 -21.71 -19.32
C SER A 53 1.39 -21.93 -17.83
N ALA A 54 0.92 -20.96 -17.01
CA ALA A 54 1.02 -21.03 -15.56
C ALA A 54 0.30 -22.26 -14.99
N VAL A 55 -0.91 -22.58 -15.46
CA VAL A 55 -1.66 -23.76 -15.02
C VAL A 55 -0.95 -25.05 -15.43
N LYS A 56 -0.40 -25.16 -16.64
CA LYS A 56 0.34 -26.35 -17.07
C LYS A 56 1.63 -26.54 -16.26
N ASP A 57 2.30 -25.45 -15.95
CA ASP A 57 3.54 -25.47 -15.18
C ASP A 57 3.29 -25.81 -13.72
N SER A 58 2.23 -25.27 -13.12
CA SER A 58 1.84 -25.61 -11.73
C SER A 58 1.51 -27.10 -11.55
N ILE A 59 0.98 -27.77 -12.57
CA ILE A 59 0.73 -29.21 -12.53
C ILE A 59 2.04 -30.01 -12.46
N LYS A 60 3.11 -29.53 -13.09
CA LYS A 60 4.44 -30.17 -13.04
C LYS A 60 5.09 -30.00 -11.65
N HIS A 61 4.80 -28.88 -10.99
CA HIS A 61 5.32 -28.55 -9.66
C HIS A 61 4.28 -28.80 -8.55
N ALA A 62 3.40 -29.79 -8.77
CA ALA A 62 2.42 -30.18 -7.78
C ALA A 62 3.08 -30.68 -6.49
N ARG A 63 2.58 -30.25 -5.34
CA ARG A 63 3.13 -30.53 -4.01
C ARG A 63 2.06 -31.08 -3.05
N GLU A 64 2.45 -31.37 -1.85
CA GLU A 64 1.55 -31.66 -0.74
C GLU A 64 0.99 -30.35 -0.14
N ILE A 65 -0.03 -30.47 0.72
CA ILE A 65 -0.55 -29.35 1.49
C ILE A 65 0.50 -28.92 2.52
N ASP A 66 0.75 -27.64 2.59
CA ASP A 66 1.66 -27.03 3.57
C ASP A 66 0.93 -26.87 4.91
N MET A 67 1.24 -27.75 5.85
CA MET A 67 0.60 -27.74 7.17
C MET A 67 0.99 -26.54 8.00
N ASP A 68 2.16 -25.94 7.82
CA ASP A 68 2.56 -24.74 8.56
C ASP A 68 1.68 -23.55 8.18
N LEU A 69 1.31 -23.41 6.91
CA LEU A 69 0.35 -22.41 6.45
C LEU A 69 -1.06 -22.70 6.95
N VAL A 70 -1.49 -23.96 7.00
CA VAL A 70 -2.79 -24.35 7.58
C VAL A 70 -2.83 -23.99 9.05
N ASP A 71 -1.80 -24.33 9.81
CA ASP A 71 -1.73 -24.04 11.25
C ASP A 71 -1.66 -22.52 11.53
N ALA A 72 -0.93 -21.77 10.70
CA ALA A 72 -0.92 -20.31 10.78
C ALA A 72 -2.32 -19.70 10.55
N GLN A 73 -3.10 -20.22 9.63
CA GLN A 73 -4.49 -19.79 9.42
C GLN A 73 -5.39 -20.17 10.60
N GLN A 74 -5.26 -21.38 11.11
CA GLN A 74 -6.01 -21.84 12.28
C GLN A 74 -5.70 -20.98 13.52
N ALA A 75 -4.42 -20.73 13.79
CA ALA A 75 -3.99 -19.88 14.90
C ALA A 75 -4.58 -18.48 14.79
N ARG A 76 -4.56 -17.88 13.60
CA ARG A 76 -5.20 -16.58 13.35
C ARG A 76 -6.70 -16.62 13.65
N ARG A 77 -7.40 -17.63 13.17
CA ARG A 77 -8.85 -17.79 13.37
C ARG A 77 -9.19 -17.91 14.84
N VAL A 78 -8.42 -18.70 15.59
CA VAL A 78 -8.60 -18.88 17.04
C VAL A 78 -8.34 -17.56 17.77
N LEU A 79 -7.23 -16.88 17.43
CA LEU A 79 -6.87 -15.60 18.03
C LEU A 79 -7.96 -14.53 17.79
N ASP A 80 -8.45 -14.39 16.57
CA ASP A 80 -9.51 -13.42 16.23
C ASP A 80 -10.79 -13.70 17.04
N ARG A 81 -11.13 -14.97 17.28
CA ARG A 81 -12.25 -15.34 18.13
C ARG A 81 -12.01 -15.01 19.60
N ILE A 82 -10.84 -15.34 20.13
CA ILE A 82 -10.51 -15.05 21.53
C ILE A 82 -10.60 -13.54 21.77
N VAL A 83 -9.93 -12.74 20.93
CA VAL A 83 -9.94 -11.27 21.04
C VAL A 83 -11.38 -10.74 20.95
N GLY A 84 -12.14 -11.15 19.95
CA GLY A 84 -13.50 -10.66 19.74
C GLY A 84 -14.43 -11.00 20.91
N TYR A 85 -14.44 -12.25 21.36
CA TYR A 85 -15.36 -12.70 22.41
C TYR A 85 -14.96 -12.27 23.81
N GLN A 86 -13.68 -12.06 24.10
CA GLN A 86 -13.25 -11.65 25.45
C GLN A 86 -13.27 -10.13 25.62
N ILE A 87 -12.90 -9.35 24.60
CA ILE A 87 -12.80 -7.90 24.72
C ILE A 87 -14.14 -7.20 24.43
N SER A 88 -14.95 -7.69 23.51
CA SER A 88 -16.24 -7.05 23.19
C SER A 88 -17.18 -6.89 24.41
N PRO A 89 -17.33 -7.88 25.31
CA PRO A 89 -18.12 -7.71 26.52
C PRO A 89 -17.59 -6.62 27.46
N ILE A 90 -16.26 -6.43 27.52
CA ILE A 90 -15.65 -5.37 28.33
C ILE A 90 -16.04 -4.00 27.76
N LEU A 91 -16.02 -3.84 26.45
CA LEU A 91 -16.47 -2.63 25.78
C LEU A 91 -17.96 -2.36 26.07
N TRP A 92 -18.80 -3.41 26.09
CA TRP A 92 -20.23 -3.24 26.40
C TRP A 92 -20.49 -2.80 27.84
N ALA A 93 -19.68 -3.31 28.76
CA ALA A 93 -19.79 -2.97 30.18
C ALA A 93 -19.23 -1.56 30.52
N LYS A 94 -18.15 -1.15 29.85
CA LYS A 94 -17.43 0.07 30.18
C LYS A 94 -17.74 1.27 29.30
N ILE A 95 -18.18 1.05 28.05
CA ILE A 95 -18.37 2.13 27.07
C ILE A 95 -19.82 2.10 26.57
N LYS A 96 -20.18 1.17 25.68
CA LYS A 96 -21.53 1.11 25.08
C LYS A 96 -21.79 -0.29 24.50
N ARG A 97 -23.05 -0.78 24.64
CA ARG A 97 -23.49 -2.00 23.96
C ARG A 97 -23.44 -1.88 22.43
N GLY A 98 -23.10 -2.97 21.76
CA GLY A 98 -23.02 -3.05 20.30
C GLY A 98 -21.64 -2.72 19.72
N LEU A 99 -20.67 -2.28 20.54
CA LEU A 99 -19.28 -2.17 20.13
C LEU A 99 -18.64 -3.55 19.97
N SER A 100 -17.71 -3.66 19.05
CA SER A 100 -16.91 -4.88 18.88
C SER A 100 -15.42 -4.58 18.89
N ALA A 101 -14.67 -5.48 19.47
CA ALA A 101 -13.21 -5.47 19.38
C ALA A 101 -12.74 -6.48 18.34
N GLY A 102 -11.68 -6.16 17.66
CA GLY A 102 -11.06 -7.05 16.70
C GLY A 102 -9.62 -6.64 16.43
N ARG A 103 -8.77 -7.62 16.23
CA ARG A 103 -7.34 -7.43 16.07
C ARG A 103 -7.01 -6.46 14.93
N VAL A 104 -7.67 -6.58 13.78
CA VAL A 104 -7.46 -5.70 12.63
C VAL A 104 -8.09 -4.32 12.84
N GLN A 105 -9.37 -4.29 13.25
CA GLN A 105 -10.09 -3.02 13.44
C GLN A 105 -9.50 -2.14 14.55
N SER A 106 -8.97 -2.72 15.62
CA SER A 106 -8.37 -1.96 16.71
C SER A 106 -7.06 -1.30 16.27
N VAL A 107 -6.24 -2.00 15.47
CA VAL A 107 -5.01 -1.42 14.89
C VAL A 107 -5.35 -0.32 13.88
N ALA A 108 -6.33 -0.55 13.00
CA ALA A 108 -6.76 0.45 12.03
C ALA A 108 -7.26 1.72 12.72
N LEU A 109 -8.08 1.58 13.77
CA LEU A 109 -8.56 2.71 14.56
C LEU A 109 -7.40 3.46 15.23
N ARG A 110 -6.43 2.73 15.80
CA ARG A 110 -5.25 3.35 16.40
C ARG A 110 -4.47 4.21 15.41
N LEU A 111 -4.22 3.69 14.20
CA LEU A 111 -3.54 4.44 13.15
C LEU A 111 -4.30 5.72 12.74
N ILE A 112 -5.63 5.66 12.71
CA ILE A 112 -6.46 6.84 12.43
C ILE A 112 -6.35 7.86 13.57
N CYS A 113 -6.44 7.40 14.82
CA CYS A 113 -6.30 8.29 15.98
C CYS A 113 -4.92 8.96 16.04
N ASP A 114 -3.85 8.21 15.78
CA ASP A 114 -2.50 8.76 15.75
C ASP A 114 -2.36 9.83 14.65
N ARG A 115 -2.97 9.60 13.48
CA ARG A 115 -3.00 10.59 12.40
C ARG A 115 -3.82 11.84 12.76
N GLU A 116 -4.96 11.67 13.40
CA GLU A 116 -5.77 12.81 13.89
C GLU A 116 -5.01 13.63 14.95
N GLU A 117 -4.25 12.96 15.82
CA GLU A 117 -3.40 13.66 16.79
C GLU A 117 -2.31 14.49 16.09
N GLU A 118 -1.62 13.93 15.08
CA GLU A 118 -0.66 14.66 14.26
C GLU A 118 -1.30 15.88 13.58
N ILE A 119 -2.52 15.73 13.05
CA ILE A 119 -3.26 16.85 12.42
C ILE A 119 -3.59 17.93 13.44
N ASN A 120 -4.06 17.55 14.63
CA ASN A 120 -4.43 18.48 15.69
C ASN A 120 -3.22 19.21 16.28
N LEU A 121 -2.04 18.58 16.29
CA LEU A 121 -0.77 19.15 16.76
C LEU A 121 -0.05 19.96 15.66
N PHE A 122 -0.53 19.89 14.42
CA PHE A 122 0.09 20.62 13.32
C PHE A 122 -0.03 22.13 13.51
N ILE A 123 1.09 22.81 13.55
CA ILE A 123 1.17 24.27 13.60
C ILE A 123 1.49 24.76 12.19
N PRO A 124 0.54 25.44 11.51
CA PRO A 124 0.79 26.01 10.19
C PRO A 124 1.95 27.00 10.25
N GLN A 125 2.88 26.89 9.33
CA GLN A 125 3.98 27.85 9.15
C GLN A 125 3.74 28.62 7.86
N GLU A 126 3.73 29.94 7.97
CA GLU A 126 3.65 30.82 6.82
C GLU A 126 4.98 30.77 6.04
N TYR A 127 4.88 30.69 4.74
CA TYR A 127 6.01 30.82 3.85
C TYR A 127 5.63 31.61 2.60
N TRP A 128 6.59 32.30 2.04
CA TRP A 128 6.42 33.12 0.84
C TRP A 128 7.32 32.62 -0.27
N THR A 129 6.84 32.74 -1.51
CA THR A 129 7.60 32.41 -2.70
C THR A 129 7.63 33.59 -3.64
N LEU A 130 8.81 33.91 -4.17
CA LEU A 130 8.98 34.97 -5.15
C LEU A 130 9.32 34.36 -6.50
N THR A 131 8.55 34.74 -7.52
CA THR A 131 8.80 34.38 -8.91
C THR A 131 8.88 35.64 -9.74
N ALA A 132 10.00 35.85 -10.40
CA ALA A 132 10.22 36.96 -11.33
C ALA A 132 9.98 36.52 -12.77
N LEU A 133 9.26 37.31 -13.53
CA LEU A 133 9.12 37.16 -14.97
C LEU A 133 10.11 38.11 -15.66
N LEU A 134 11.17 37.58 -16.24
CA LEU A 134 12.26 38.33 -16.81
C LEU A 134 12.13 38.37 -18.33
N ASP A 135 12.17 39.57 -18.89
CA ASP A 135 12.24 39.76 -20.34
C ASP A 135 13.61 39.43 -20.86
N VAL A 136 13.70 38.48 -21.77
CA VAL A 136 14.95 38.07 -22.39
C VAL A 136 15.02 38.61 -23.80
N LYS A 137 16.10 39.37 -24.10
CA LYS A 137 16.31 39.96 -25.41
C LYS A 137 16.34 38.88 -26.51
N GLY A 138 15.44 39.00 -27.48
CA GLY A 138 15.29 38.02 -28.57
C GLY A 138 14.33 36.86 -28.30
N SER A 139 13.76 36.76 -27.11
CA SER A 139 12.73 35.77 -26.79
C SER A 139 11.33 36.42 -26.80
N ARG A 140 10.33 35.67 -27.29
CA ARG A 140 8.92 36.09 -27.23
C ARG A 140 8.25 35.69 -25.91
N LYS A 141 8.92 34.84 -25.10
CA LYS A 141 8.40 34.37 -23.81
C LYS A 141 9.30 34.86 -22.70
N PRO A 142 8.73 35.38 -21.60
CA PRO A 142 9.52 35.72 -20.44
C PRO A 142 10.16 34.46 -19.83
N LEU A 143 11.30 34.65 -19.19
CA LEU A 143 11.95 33.63 -18.38
C LEU A 143 11.39 33.71 -16.97
N GLU A 144 10.82 32.61 -16.49
CA GLU A 144 10.35 32.48 -15.12
C GLU A 144 11.54 32.09 -14.22
N ALA A 145 11.88 32.97 -13.29
CA ALA A 145 12.95 32.76 -12.33
C ALA A 145 12.39 32.73 -10.91
N LYS A 146 12.64 31.66 -10.19
CA LYS A 146 12.22 31.50 -8.79
C LYS A 146 13.36 31.90 -7.86
N PHE A 147 13.04 32.70 -6.85
CA PHE A 147 13.99 32.99 -5.79
C PHE A 147 14.39 31.71 -5.06
N ALA A 148 15.68 31.48 -4.95
CA ALA A 148 16.23 30.28 -4.34
C ALA A 148 17.06 30.56 -3.07
N GLY A 149 17.52 31.80 -2.93
CA GLY A 149 18.36 32.18 -1.80
C GLY A 149 19.37 33.28 -2.17
N ASN A 150 20.37 33.43 -1.34
CA ASN A 150 21.47 34.37 -1.49
C ASN A 150 22.81 33.63 -1.69
N GLN A 151 23.92 34.34 -1.62
CA GLN A 151 25.27 33.77 -1.75
C GLN A 151 25.62 32.79 -0.62
N ASP A 152 24.98 32.90 0.53
CA ASP A 152 25.22 32.05 1.69
C ASP A 152 24.39 30.75 1.65
N GLY A 153 23.41 30.66 0.75
CA GLY A 153 22.60 29.46 0.55
C GLY A 153 21.11 29.70 0.32
N LYS A 154 20.33 28.64 0.55
CA LYS A 154 18.89 28.68 0.43
C LYS A 154 18.28 29.53 1.54
N VAL A 155 17.43 30.48 1.18
CA VAL A 155 16.69 31.35 2.11
C VAL A 155 15.21 31.07 1.96
N GLU A 156 14.53 30.83 3.08
CA GLU A 156 13.08 30.72 3.17
C GLU A 156 12.53 32.02 3.75
N ILE A 157 11.45 32.51 3.18
CA ILE A 157 10.80 33.77 3.56
C ILE A 157 9.55 33.41 4.36
N HIS A 158 9.46 33.89 5.57
CA HIS A 158 8.39 33.52 6.51
C HIS A 158 7.40 34.64 6.82
N SER A 159 7.71 35.87 6.41
CA SER A 159 6.84 37.01 6.67
C SER A 159 6.69 37.92 5.47
N ARG A 160 5.67 38.76 5.52
CA ARG A 160 5.43 39.79 4.52
C ARG A 160 6.52 40.86 4.55
N GLU A 161 6.98 41.20 5.73
CA GLU A 161 8.03 42.18 5.93
C GLU A 161 9.33 41.77 5.24
N GLU A 162 9.75 40.52 5.42
CA GLU A 162 10.91 39.94 4.73
C GLU A 162 10.73 39.95 3.20
N MET A 163 9.52 39.66 2.72
CA MET A 163 9.20 39.71 1.31
C MET A 163 9.27 41.15 0.76
N ASP A 164 8.72 42.12 1.48
CA ASP A 164 8.73 43.51 1.06
C ASP A 164 10.15 44.09 1.03
N GLU A 165 11.00 43.76 1.99
CA GLU A 165 12.43 44.09 2.00
C GLU A 165 13.16 43.49 0.78
N LEU A 166 12.92 42.22 0.48
CA LEU A 166 13.49 41.56 -0.68
C LEU A 166 13.07 42.22 -1.99
N LEU A 167 11.79 42.58 -2.12
CA LEU A 167 11.25 43.27 -3.29
C LEU A 167 11.91 44.65 -3.49
N GLU A 168 12.10 45.40 -2.43
CA GLU A 168 12.78 46.72 -2.51
C GLU A 168 14.27 46.55 -2.95
N HIS A 169 14.94 45.52 -2.46
CA HIS A 169 16.32 45.22 -2.87
C HIS A 169 16.43 44.81 -4.34
N LEU A 170 15.42 44.16 -4.90
CA LEU A 170 15.41 43.71 -6.29
C LEU A 170 14.91 44.78 -7.27
N LYS A 171 14.24 45.82 -6.80
CA LYS A 171 13.62 46.86 -7.61
C LYS A 171 14.68 47.64 -8.40
N GLY A 172 14.51 47.67 -9.73
CA GLY A 172 15.40 48.36 -10.62
C GLY A 172 16.77 47.72 -10.81
N LYS A 173 16.96 46.50 -10.35
CA LYS A 173 18.21 45.76 -10.59
C LYS A 173 18.17 45.00 -11.91
N GLU A 174 19.32 44.86 -12.54
CA GLU A 174 19.50 44.00 -13.70
C GLU A 174 19.83 42.58 -13.26
N PHE A 175 19.26 41.61 -13.97
CA PHE A 175 19.50 40.19 -13.70
C PHE A 175 20.49 39.62 -14.70
N GLN A 176 21.45 38.87 -14.22
CA GLN A 176 22.47 38.18 -15.03
C GLN A 176 22.37 36.67 -14.83
N VAL A 177 22.62 35.92 -15.90
CA VAL A 177 22.79 34.48 -15.83
C VAL A 177 24.21 34.17 -15.39
N ASP A 178 24.37 33.69 -14.17
CA ASP A 178 25.65 33.34 -13.59
C ASP A 178 26.18 31.98 -14.10
N GLY A 179 25.28 31.02 -14.25
CA GLY A 179 25.66 29.69 -14.73
C GLY A 179 24.49 28.91 -15.34
N VAL A 180 24.83 27.96 -16.20
CA VAL A 180 23.88 27.03 -16.79
C VAL A 180 24.33 25.61 -16.49
N LYS A 181 23.52 24.88 -15.72
CA LYS A 181 23.78 23.47 -15.44
C LYS A 181 22.86 22.59 -16.29
N VAL A 182 23.46 21.87 -17.22
CA VAL A 182 22.73 20.88 -18.04
C VAL A 182 22.85 19.50 -17.39
N SER A 183 21.75 18.84 -17.24
CA SER A 183 21.70 17.46 -16.73
C SER A 183 20.70 16.61 -17.50
N GLU A 184 21.05 15.36 -17.73
CA GLU A 184 20.12 14.40 -18.30
C GLU A 184 19.29 13.77 -17.19
N ARG A 185 17.97 13.72 -17.38
CA ARG A 185 17.05 13.05 -16.48
C ARG A 185 16.45 11.84 -17.17
N LEU A 186 16.86 10.66 -16.75
CA LEU A 186 16.24 9.41 -17.17
C LEU A 186 14.89 9.25 -16.50
N LYS A 187 13.81 9.34 -17.28
CA LYS A 187 12.47 8.98 -16.82
C LYS A 187 12.31 7.46 -16.93
N LYS A 188 12.39 6.76 -15.81
CA LYS A 188 12.10 5.32 -15.77
C LYS A 188 10.63 5.09 -16.12
N ASN A 189 10.35 3.97 -16.78
CA ASN A 189 8.97 3.53 -17.00
C ASN A 189 8.27 3.35 -15.63
N PRO A 190 6.98 3.70 -15.53
CA PRO A 190 6.21 3.40 -14.33
C PRO A 190 6.15 1.88 -14.13
N LEU A 191 6.18 1.46 -12.87
CA LEU A 191 5.96 0.06 -12.52
C LEU A 191 4.50 -0.32 -12.83
N PRO A 192 4.22 -1.59 -13.11
CA PRO A 192 2.85 -2.07 -13.21
C PRO A 192 2.05 -1.72 -11.94
N PHE A 193 0.78 -1.43 -12.12
CA PHE A 193 -0.10 -1.18 -10.99
C PHE A 193 -0.28 -2.44 -10.14
N THR A 194 -0.29 -2.25 -8.83
CA THR A 194 -0.78 -3.22 -7.86
C THR A 194 -2.18 -2.81 -7.43
N THR A 195 -2.93 -3.69 -6.78
CA THR A 195 -4.26 -3.36 -6.22
C THR A 195 -4.25 -2.18 -5.25
N SER A 196 -3.11 -1.92 -4.59
CA SER A 196 -2.94 -0.78 -3.68
C SER A 196 -2.49 0.52 -4.35
N THR A 197 -2.02 0.46 -5.61
CA THR A 197 -1.55 1.63 -6.37
C THR A 197 -2.47 2.01 -7.52
N LEU A 198 -3.56 1.28 -7.70
CA LEU A 198 -4.62 1.52 -8.66
C LEU A 198 -5.67 2.43 -8.05
#